data_2644edd3d8631a0ad87f41c6f5bb882e
#
_entry.id   2644edd3d8631a0ad87f41c6f5bb882e
#
_cell.length_a   1.000
_cell.length_b   1.000
_cell.length_c   1.000
_cell.angle_alpha   90.00
_cell.angle_beta   90.00
_cell.angle_gamma   90.00
#
_symmetry.space_group_name_H-M   'P 1'
#
loop_
_entity.id
_entity.type
_entity.pdbx_description
1 polymer ?
#
loop_
_entity_poly.entity_id
_entity_poly.type
_entity_poly.pdbx_seq_one_letter_code
_entity_poly.pdbx_strand_id
1 'polypeptide(L)'
;AGQGVDALVVQHGVAGGQTQVFERNGFTWDVGVHYLGEVAPGGPARHILDWLSEGAIAFSSMGAIYDTVDFPGGVEFRFSRPEAALRLDLVEAFPNCTPQIDAFFEAMHAAVHAGRALYLRRAMPGLLTRLLGRWHEAEIDRWWGRTTGDVLAGLVSDPRLRAVLLTRMGTYGGDPGTSSFGMHAMLFNHY
;
A
#
# COMPACT_ATOMS: atom_id res chain seq x y z
N ALA A 1 12.91 23.13 -0.20
CA ALA A 1 14.28 23.60 0.01
C ALA A 1 15.21 23.28 -1.17
N GLY A 2 15.10 22.18 -1.87
CA GLY A 2 15.98 21.82 -2.99
C GLY A 2 16.02 22.78 -4.19
N GLN A 3 15.18 23.82 -4.21
CA GLN A 3 15.18 24.88 -5.23
C GLN A 3 15.50 26.28 -4.66
N GLY A 4 16.20 26.34 -3.52
CA GLY A 4 16.56 27.61 -2.88
C GLY A 4 15.40 28.35 -2.21
N VAL A 5 14.31 27.65 -1.90
CA VAL A 5 13.19 28.19 -1.15
C VAL A 5 13.42 27.93 0.34
N ASP A 6 13.36 28.99 1.15
CA ASP A 6 13.37 28.87 2.59
C ASP A 6 12.08 28.21 3.06
N ALA A 7 12.21 27.11 3.83
CA ALA A 7 11.08 26.38 4.37
C ALA A 7 11.20 26.26 5.89
N LEU A 8 10.11 26.59 6.59
CA LEU A 8 9.96 26.37 8.01
C LEU A 8 9.03 25.17 8.24
N VAL A 9 9.54 24.12 8.91
CA VAL A 9 8.73 22.99 9.35
C VAL A 9 8.43 23.15 10.83
N VAL A 10 7.13 23.19 11.16
CA VAL A 10 6.66 23.28 12.56
C VAL A 10 6.06 21.94 12.96
N GLN A 11 6.56 21.36 14.03
CA GLN A 11 6.10 20.10 14.56
C GLN A 11 6.03 20.12 16.09
N HIS A 12 5.03 19.41 16.66
CA HIS A 12 4.92 19.22 18.10
C HIS A 12 5.87 18.10 18.55
N GLY A 13 6.87 18.44 19.34
CA GLY A 13 7.87 17.50 19.83
C GLY A 13 9.11 17.36 18.93
N VAL A 14 9.67 16.17 18.85
CA VAL A 14 10.88 15.89 18.07
C VAL A 14 10.57 15.82 16.58
N ALA A 15 11.46 16.36 15.73
CA ALA A 15 11.28 16.32 14.28
C ALA A 15 11.24 14.86 13.78
N GLY A 16 10.39 14.58 12.79
CA GLY A 16 10.27 13.26 12.15
C GLY A 16 8.83 12.75 11.98
N GLY A 17 7.83 13.36 12.63
CA GLY A 17 6.43 12.95 12.50
C GLY A 17 6.21 11.48 12.87
N GLN A 18 5.61 10.70 11.98
CA GLN A 18 5.39 9.26 12.15
C GLN A 18 6.66 8.42 11.95
N THR A 19 7.77 9.02 11.55
CA THR A 19 9.08 8.37 11.47
C THR A 19 9.89 8.51 12.76
N GLN A 20 9.29 9.02 13.84
CA GLN A 20 9.90 9.09 15.16
C GLN A 20 10.02 7.69 15.79
N VAL A 21 10.95 7.59 16.70
CA VAL A 21 11.10 6.42 17.57
C VAL A 21 10.80 6.78 19.00
N PHE A 22 10.47 5.81 19.84
CA PHE A 22 10.39 5.94 21.28
C PHE A 22 11.13 4.81 21.97
N GLU A 23 11.61 5.06 23.18
CA GLU A 23 12.30 4.07 24.00
C GLU A 23 11.39 3.58 25.12
N ARG A 24 11.36 2.27 25.34
CA ARG A 24 10.68 1.65 26.46
C ARG A 24 11.39 0.38 26.90
N ASN A 25 11.70 0.30 28.19
CA ASN A 25 12.39 -0.83 28.82
C ASN A 25 13.73 -1.20 28.15
N GLY A 26 14.50 -0.20 27.65
CA GLY A 26 15.79 -0.41 26.98
C GLY A 26 15.68 -0.84 25.52
N PHE A 27 14.48 -0.85 24.93
CA PHE A 27 14.25 -1.12 23.53
C PHE A 27 13.78 0.14 22.81
N THR A 28 14.25 0.32 21.58
CA THR A 28 13.81 1.40 20.68
C THR A 28 12.75 0.85 19.74
N TRP A 29 11.65 1.58 19.63
CA TRP A 29 10.49 1.21 18.82
C TRP A 29 10.16 2.31 17.82
N ASP A 30 9.77 1.93 16.61
CA ASP A 30 9.21 2.85 15.64
C ASP A 30 7.76 3.22 16.00
N VAL A 31 7.38 4.47 15.74
CA VAL A 31 6.02 4.95 16.01
C VAL A 31 5.04 4.54 14.90
N GLY A 32 5.43 4.67 13.63
CA GLY A 32 4.52 4.47 12.53
C GLY A 32 5.11 3.91 11.25
N VAL A 33 6.41 3.67 11.20
CA VAL A 33 7.08 3.04 10.05
C VAL A 33 7.56 1.66 10.46
N HIS A 34 7.18 0.65 9.64
CA HIS A 34 7.70 -0.70 9.83
C HIS A 34 8.55 -1.13 8.61
N TYR A 35 8.07 -2.00 7.74
CA TYR A 35 8.79 -2.33 6.51
C TYR A 35 8.30 -1.49 5.33
N LEU A 36 9.19 -1.26 4.36
CA LEU A 36 8.92 -0.45 3.18
C LEU A 36 9.03 -1.31 1.92
N GLY A 37 8.10 -1.14 1.00
CA GLY A 37 8.20 -1.67 -0.35
C GLY A 37 8.94 -0.72 -1.29
N GLU A 38 9.19 -1.17 -2.52
CA GLU A 38 9.81 -0.39 -3.61
C GLU A 38 11.19 0.21 -3.29
N VAL A 39 11.86 -0.26 -2.23
CA VAL A 39 13.21 0.20 -1.79
C VAL A 39 14.35 -0.72 -2.25
N ALA A 40 14.08 -1.71 -3.08
CA ALA A 40 15.11 -2.49 -3.76
C ALA A 40 15.96 -1.59 -4.67
N PRO A 41 17.21 -1.98 -5.02
CA PRO A 41 18.02 -1.22 -5.96
C PRO A 41 17.26 -0.93 -7.27
N GLY A 42 17.18 0.35 -7.66
CA GLY A 42 16.43 0.79 -8.82
C GLY A 42 14.92 1.00 -8.60
N GLY A 43 14.40 0.72 -7.42
CA GLY A 43 13.00 0.97 -7.07
C GLY A 43 12.67 2.47 -6.96
N PRO A 44 11.43 2.89 -7.25
CA PRO A 44 11.07 4.31 -7.25
C PRO A 44 11.17 4.95 -5.86
N ALA A 45 10.75 4.27 -4.79
CA ALA A 45 10.89 4.78 -3.44
C ALA A 45 12.37 4.86 -3.03
N ARG A 46 13.20 3.91 -3.49
CA ARG A 46 14.65 3.93 -3.27
C ARG A 46 15.30 5.18 -3.83
N HIS A 47 15.00 5.56 -5.06
CA HIS A 47 15.55 6.76 -5.67
C HIS A 47 15.22 8.03 -4.90
N ILE A 48 13.99 8.16 -4.41
CA ILE A 48 13.56 9.32 -3.61
C ILE A 48 14.31 9.36 -2.29
N LEU A 49 14.41 8.22 -1.58
CA LEU A 49 15.06 8.14 -0.29
C LEU A 49 16.58 8.34 -0.39
N ASP A 50 17.22 7.81 -1.41
CA ASP A 50 18.65 8.04 -1.68
C ASP A 50 18.90 9.53 -2.01
N TRP A 51 18.02 10.17 -2.78
CA TRP A 51 18.15 11.61 -3.06
C TRP A 51 17.98 12.47 -1.79
N LEU A 52 16.99 12.14 -0.95
CA LEU A 52 16.73 12.87 0.30
C LEU A 52 17.82 12.70 1.36
N SER A 53 18.43 11.52 1.42
CA SER A 53 19.42 11.15 2.45
C SER A 53 20.87 11.18 1.94
N GLU A 54 21.10 11.59 0.69
CA GLU A 54 22.41 11.49 0.02
C GLU A 54 22.99 10.06 0.07
N GLY A 55 22.09 9.05 0.00
CA GLY A 55 22.44 7.64 0.07
C GLY A 55 22.76 7.11 1.48
N ALA A 56 22.52 7.89 2.53
CA ALA A 56 22.86 7.51 3.90
C ALA A 56 21.96 6.40 4.49
N ILE A 57 20.77 6.15 3.91
CA ILE A 57 19.85 5.14 4.43
C ILE A 57 20.18 3.76 3.83
N ALA A 58 20.52 2.81 4.72
CA ALA A 58 20.69 1.41 4.36
C ALA A 58 19.37 0.63 4.51
N PHE A 59 19.11 -0.27 3.56
CA PHE A 59 17.93 -1.13 3.59
C PHE A 59 18.34 -2.60 3.62
N SER A 60 17.72 -3.37 4.50
CA SER A 60 17.89 -4.82 4.58
C SER A 60 16.67 -5.52 4.00
N SER A 61 16.90 -6.65 3.31
CA SER A 61 15.81 -7.44 2.75
C SER A 61 15.08 -8.21 3.85
N MET A 62 13.74 -8.21 3.79
CA MET A 62 12.87 -9.06 4.62
C MET A 62 12.87 -10.55 4.18
N GLY A 63 13.50 -10.88 3.04
CA GLY A 63 13.44 -12.23 2.48
C GLY A 63 12.25 -12.44 1.56
N ALA A 64 11.94 -13.70 1.26
CA ALA A 64 10.84 -14.08 0.37
C ALA A 64 9.46 -13.92 1.03
N ILE A 65 9.36 -14.11 2.34
CA ILE A 65 8.16 -13.89 3.14
C ILE A 65 8.34 -12.59 3.90
N TYR A 66 7.47 -11.63 3.66
CA TYR A 66 7.60 -10.30 4.27
C TYR A 66 6.59 -10.06 5.40
N ASP A 67 5.58 -10.92 5.52
CA ASP A 67 4.60 -10.87 6.60
C ASP A 67 3.99 -12.24 6.86
N THR A 68 3.55 -12.47 8.09
CA THR A 68 2.84 -13.69 8.51
C THR A 68 1.67 -13.28 9.40
N VAL A 69 0.51 -13.83 9.13
CA VAL A 69 -0.71 -13.53 9.88
C VAL A 69 -1.28 -14.82 10.47
N ASP A 70 -1.49 -14.79 11.77
CA ASP A 70 -2.13 -15.86 12.50
C ASP A 70 -3.63 -15.58 12.66
N PHE A 71 -4.45 -16.52 12.22
CA PHE A 71 -5.91 -16.47 12.39
C PHE A 71 -6.35 -17.34 13.58
N PRO A 72 -7.51 -17.03 14.15
CA PRO A 72 -8.10 -17.90 15.17
C PRO A 72 -8.22 -19.35 14.69
N GLY A 73 -7.91 -20.29 15.59
CA GLY A 73 -7.91 -21.73 15.25
C GLY A 73 -6.57 -22.26 14.74
N GLY A 74 -5.49 -21.47 14.83
CA GLY A 74 -4.14 -21.93 14.49
C GLY A 74 -3.87 -21.95 12.98
N VAL A 75 -4.62 -21.20 12.20
CA VAL A 75 -4.41 -21.06 10.76
C VAL A 75 -3.45 -19.91 10.51
N GLU A 76 -2.31 -20.19 9.90
CA GLU A 76 -1.30 -19.21 9.50
C GLU A 76 -1.39 -18.94 7.99
N PHE A 77 -1.25 -17.68 7.57
CA PHE A 77 -1.05 -17.31 6.17
C PHE A 77 0.21 -16.46 6.03
N ARG A 78 1.06 -16.81 5.08
CA ARG A 78 2.33 -16.14 4.78
C ARG A 78 2.21 -15.30 3.53
N PHE A 79 2.61 -14.05 3.61
CA PHE A 79 2.64 -13.14 2.48
C PHE A 79 4.03 -13.18 1.83
N SER A 80 4.08 -13.82 0.66
CA SER A 80 5.30 -13.96 -0.11
C SER A 80 5.49 -12.84 -1.13
N ARG A 81 6.70 -12.67 -1.61
CA ARG A 81 7.05 -11.81 -2.74
C ARG A 81 7.95 -12.56 -3.72
N PRO A 82 7.94 -12.24 -5.02
CA PRO A 82 7.10 -11.21 -5.67
C PRO A 82 5.62 -11.61 -5.74
N GLU A 83 4.78 -10.72 -6.26
CA GLU A 83 3.33 -10.92 -6.43
C GLU A 83 2.97 -12.30 -7.01
N ALA A 84 3.74 -12.78 -7.98
CA ALA A 84 3.51 -14.11 -8.58
C ALA A 84 3.61 -15.25 -7.54
N ALA A 85 4.50 -15.14 -6.54
CA ALA A 85 4.60 -16.12 -5.46
C ALA A 85 3.40 -16.00 -4.51
N LEU A 86 3.01 -14.78 -4.13
CA LEU A 86 1.81 -14.56 -3.32
C LEU A 86 0.55 -15.11 -3.99
N ARG A 87 0.42 -14.93 -5.31
CA ARG A 87 -0.71 -15.49 -6.05
C ARG A 87 -0.74 -17.01 -5.99
N LEU A 88 0.41 -17.66 -6.09
CA LEU A 88 0.52 -19.14 -5.94
C LEU A 88 0.14 -19.58 -4.52
N ASP A 89 0.62 -18.89 -3.49
CA ASP A 89 0.29 -19.20 -2.10
C ASP A 89 -1.23 -19.06 -1.84
N LEU A 90 -1.86 -18.02 -2.40
CA LEU A 90 -3.31 -17.83 -2.32
C LEU A 90 -4.07 -18.96 -3.04
N VAL A 91 -3.62 -19.37 -4.23
CA VAL A 91 -4.25 -20.48 -4.98
C VAL A 91 -4.06 -21.82 -4.26
N GLU A 92 -2.92 -22.04 -3.64
CA GLU A 92 -2.67 -23.26 -2.83
C GLU A 92 -3.59 -23.29 -1.60
N ALA A 93 -3.72 -22.16 -0.89
CA ALA A 93 -4.59 -22.05 0.29
C ALA A 93 -6.09 -22.09 -0.05
N PHE A 94 -6.47 -21.60 -1.25
CA PHE A 94 -7.87 -21.45 -1.69
C PHE A 94 -8.07 -21.94 -3.13
N PRO A 95 -7.88 -23.25 -3.41
CA PRO A 95 -7.86 -23.78 -4.79
C PRO A 95 -9.18 -23.58 -5.55
N ASN A 96 -10.30 -23.52 -4.83
CA ASN A 96 -11.62 -23.31 -5.44
C ASN A 96 -11.91 -21.82 -5.72
N CYS A 97 -10.99 -20.90 -5.35
CA CYS A 97 -11.16 -19.46 -5.49
C CYS A 97 -10.23 -18.85 -6.54
N THR A 98 -9.53 -19.66 -7.35
CA THR A 98 -8.58 -19.16 -8.36
C THR A 98 -9.14 -18.01 -9.23
N PRO A 99 -10.35 -18.09 -9.81
CA PRO A 99 -10.90 -16.97 -10.59
C PRO A 99 -11.13 -15.70 -9.76
N GLN A 100 -11.43 -15.84 -8.47
CA GLN A 100 -11.66 -14.70 -7.57
C GLN A 100 -10.32 -14.05 -7.17
N ILE A 101 -9.27 -14.85 -7.00
CA ILE A 101 -7.91 -14.38 -6.77
C ILE A 101 -7.43 -13.59 -7.98
N ASP A 102 -7.62 -14.12 -9.20
CA ASP A 102 -7.27 -13.42 -10.43
C ASP A 102 -8.01 -12.09 -10.57
N ALA A 103 -9.32 -12.10 -10.33
CA ALA A 103 -10.14 -10.88 -10.37
C ALA A 103 -9.69 -9.85 -9.33
N PHE A 104 -9.22 -10.29 -8.16
CA PHE A 104 -8.64 -9.38 -7.16
C PHE A 104 -7.37 -8.71 -7.67
N PHE A 105 -6.40 -9.45 -8.22
CA PHE A 105 -5.17 -8.88 -8.75
C PHE A 105 -5.42 -7.95 -9.94
N GLU A 106 -6.34 -8.30 -10.84
CA GLU A 106 -6.76 -7.43 -11.94
C GLU A 106 -7.35 -6.10 -11.42
N ALA A 107 -8.25 -6.19 -10.44
CA ALA A 107 -8.85 -5.01 -9.81
C ALA A 107 -7.79 -4.15 -9.08
N MET A 108 -6.85 -4.78 -8.39
CA MET A 108 -5.74 -4.12 -7.71
C MET A 108 -4.89 -3.33 -8.72
N HIS A 109 -4.45 -3.97 -9.81
CA HIS A 109 -3.67 -3.30 -10.85
C HIS A 109 -4.44 -2.14 -11.51
N ALA A 110 -5.73 -2.34 -11.80
CA ALA A 110 -6.57 -1.28 -12.35
C ALA A 110 -6.72 -0.10 -11.38
N ALA A 111 -6.89 -0.37 -10.08
CA ALA A 111 -6.98 0.66 -9.05
C ALA A 111 -5.66 1.44 -8.87
N VAL A 112 -4.52 0.75 -8.91
CA VAL A 112 -3.18 1.38 -8.88
C VAL A 112 -2.97 2.27 -10.10
N HIS A 113 -3.35 1.79 -11.29
CA HIS A 113 -3.26 2.59 -12.52
C HIS A 113 -4.15 3.85 -12.45
N ALA A 114 -5.40 3.72 -12.00
CA ALA A 114 -6.30 4.85 -11.78
C ALA A 114 -5.74 5.84 -10.73
N GLY A 115 -5.07 5.33 -9.70
CA GLY A 115 -4.40 6.13 -8.68
C GLY A 115 -3.29 7.02 -9.26
N ARG A 116 -2.50 6.52 -10.20
CA ARG A 116 -1.48 7.33 -10.89
C ARG A 116 -2.12 8.52 -11.61
N ALA A 117 -3.24 8.30 -12.30
CA ALA A 117 -3.98 9.38 -12.96
C ALA A 117 -4.56 10.39 -11.94
N LEU A 118 -5.08 9.91 -10.81
CA LEU A 118 -5.59 10.73 -9.71
C LEU A 118 -4.49 11.64 -9.14
N TYR A 119 -3.32 11.11 -8.80
CA TYR A 119 -2.22 11.89 -8.24
C TYR A 119 -1.62 12.84 -9.25
N LEU A 120 -1.45 12.42 -10.51
CA LEU A 120 -0.98 13.28 -11.59
C LEU A 120 -1.93 14.49 -11.76
N ARG A 121 -3.24 14.25 -11.78
CA ARG A 121 -4.25 15.32 -11.86
C ARG A 121 -4.17 16.31 -10.71
N ARG A 122 -3.90 15.83 -9.49
CA ARG A 122 -3.73 16.70 -8.31
C ARG A 122 -2.44 17.52 -8.35
N ALA A 123 -1.39 17.01 -8.98
CA ALA A 123 -0.11 17.69 -9.13
C ALA A 123 -0.08 18.72 -10.29
N MET A 124 -1.04 18.65 -11.23
CA MET A 124 -1.10 19.55 -12.37
C MET A 124 -1.67 20.93 -12.02
N PRO A 125 -1.18 22.00 -12.70
CA PRO A 125 -1.80 23.33 -12.65
C PRO A 125 -3.29 23.25 -13.05
N GLY A 126 -4.16 24.02 -12.37
CA GLY A 126 -5.60 23.96 -12.55
C GLY A 126 -6.10 24.23 -13.97
N LEU A 127 -5.35 24.99 -14.79
CA LEU A 127 -5.65 25.20 -16.20
C LEU A 127 -5.53 23.90 -17.01
N LEU A 128 -4.47 23.13 -16.79
CA LEU A 128 -4.26 21.83 -17.46
C LEU A 128 -5.29 20.80 -17.01
N THR A 129 -5.64 20.79 -15.73
CA THR A 129 -6.70 19.92 -15.19
C THR A 129 -8.05 20.23 -15.86
N ARG A 130 -8.36 21.50 -16.12
CA ARG A 130 -9.57 21.89 -16.85
C ARG A 130 -9.56 21.46 -18.31
N LEU A 131 -8.42 21.55 -18.99
CA LEU A 131 -8.26 21.16 -20.40
C LEU A 131 -8.35 19.65 -20.60
N LEU A 132 -7.81 18.86 -19.67
CA LEU A 132 -7.89 17.40 -19.68
C LEU A 132 -9.28 16.88 -19.32
N GLY A 133 -10.15 17.74 -18.75
CA GLY A 133 -11.52 17.44 -18.45
C GLY A 133 -11.66 16.26 -17.46
N ARG A 134 -12.65 15.39 -17.73
CA ARG A 134 -12.99 14.23 -16.89
C ARG A 134 -12.20 12.96 -17.25
N TRP A 135 -11.00 13.13 -17.78
CA TRP A 135 -10.14 12.01 -18.16
C TRP A 135 -9.90 11.07 -16.97
N HIS A 136 -10.15 9.78 -17.15
CA HIS A 136 -10.09 8.74 -16.12
C HIS A 136 -11.03 8.91 -14.91
N GLU A 137 -11.96 9.85 -14.91
CA GLU A 137 -12.85 10.06 -13.76
C GLU A 137 -13.67 8.82 -13.42
N ALA A 138 -14.21 8.15 -14.43
CA ALA A 138 -14.99 6.92 -14.23
C ALA A 138 -14.14 5.78 -13.61
N GLU A 139 -12.89 5.63 -14.02
CA GLU A 139 -11.98 4.64 -13.45
C GLU A 139 -11.56 5.00 -12.03
N ILE A 140 -11.31 6.29 -11.78
CA ILE A 140 -11.01 6.79 -10.43
C ILE A 140 -12.21 6.53 -9.51
N ASP A 141 -13.43 6.91 -9.92
CA ASP A 141 -14.64 6.69 -9.13
C ASP A 141 -14.90 5.20 -8.89
N ARG A 142 -14.68 4.36 -9.90
CA ARG A 142 -14.85 2.92 -9.81
C ARG A 142 -14.00 2.29 -8.71
N TRP A 143 -12.76 2.71 -8.55
CA TRP A 143 -11.79 2.06 -7.67
C TRP A 143 -11.45 2.87 -6.42
N TRP A 144 -11.46 4.19 -6.51
CA TRP A 144 -11.11 5.08 -5.41
C TRP A 144 -12.33 5.65 -4.68
N GLY A 145 -13.48 5.69 -5.36
CA GLY A 145 -14.75 6.12 -4.79
C GLY A 145 -15.51 5.02 -4.04
N ARG A 146 -15.07 3.77 -4.11
CA ARG A 146 -15.72 2.63 -3.44
C ARG A 146 -14.91 2.16 -2.24
N THR A 147 -15.61 1.60 -1.25
CA THR A 147 -14.95 1.04 -0.07
C THR A 147 -14.28 -0.31 -0.40
N THR A 148 -13.25 -0.65 0.37
CA THR A 148 -12.56 -1.94 0.24
C THR A 148 -13.53 -3.10 0.49
N GLY A 149 -14.40 -2.95 1.48
CA GLY A 149 -15.41 -3.95 1.82
C GLY A 149 -16.37 -4.23 0.66
N ASP A 150 -16.91 -3.18 0.01
CA ASP A 150 -17.83 -3.32 -1.11
C ASP A 150 -17.18 -3.98 -2.34
N VAL A 151 -15.94 -3.58 -2.64
CA VAL A 151 -15.22 -4.17 -3.79
C VAL A 151 -14.90 -5.64 -3.53
N LEU A 152 -14.35 -5.97 -2.35
CA LEU A 152 -14.02 -7.36 -2.02
C LEU A 152 -15.26 -8.24 -1.88
N ALA A 153 -16.37 -7.72 -1.35
CA ALA A 153 -17.62 -8.49 -1.29
C ALA A 153 -18.17 -8.84 -2.70
N GLY A 154 -17.94 -7.97 -3.68
CA GLY A 154 -18.31 -8.23 -5.07
C GLY A 154 -17.37 -9.16 -5.83
N LEU A 155 -16.10 -9.23 -5.45
CA LEU A 155 -15.08 -10.04 -6.14
C LEU A 155 -14.89 -11.41 -5.52
N VAL A 156 -15.00 -11.51 -4.18
CA VAL A 156 -14.60 -12.69 -3.41
C VAL A 156 -15.77 -13.17 -2.55
N SER A 157 -16.29 -14.34 -2.84
CA SER A 157 -17.39 -14.93 -2.08
C SER A 157 -16.92 -15.68 -0.82
N ASP A 158 -15.71 -16.27 -0.84
CA ASP A 158 -15.16 -16.98 0.31
C ASP A 158 -14.77 -16.01 1.44
N PRO A 159 -15.38 -16.14 2.64
CA PRO A 159 -15.11 -15.21 3.73
C PRO A 159 -13.70 -15.32 4.31
N ARG A 160 -13.07 -16.50 4.21
CA ARG A 160 -11.70 -16.70 4.71
C ARG A 160 -10.68 -16.06 3.75
N LEU A 161 -10.87 -16.21 2.44
CA LEU A 161 -10.05 -15.50 1.46
C LEU A 161 -10.21 -13.98 1.62
N ARG A 162 -11.44 -13.48 1.80
CA ARG A 162 -11.65 -12.05 2.10
C ARG A 162 -10.90 -11.61 3.36
N ALA A 163 -10.95 -12.41 4.43
CA ALA A 163 -10.22 -12.09 5.66
C ALA A 163 -8.72 -11.99 5.41
N VAL A 164 -8.12 -12.93 4.67
CA VAL A 164 -6.70 -12.87 4.30
C VAL A 164 -6.40 -11.59 3.53
N LEU A 165 -7.16 -11.26 2.50
CA LEU A 165 -6.95 -10.05 1.70
C LEU A 165 -7.12 -8.76 2.51
N LEU A 166 -7.99 -8.75 3.52
CA LEU A 166 -8.22 -7.60 4.40
C LEU A 166 -7.14 -7.38 5.46
N THR A 167 -6.29 -8.38 5.76
CA THR A 167 -5.27 -8.24 6.82
C THR A 167 -4.32 -7.09 6.59
N ARG A 168 -4.05 -6.73 5.31
CA ARG A 168 -3.20 -5.59 4.95
C ARG A 168 -3.75 -4.24 5.43
N MET A 169 -5.03 -4.16 5.79
CA MET A 169 -5.61 -2.96 6.38
C MET A 169 -5.04 -2.64 7.77
N GLY A 170 -4.54 -3.64 8.48
CA GLY A 170 -3.86 -3.46 9.76
C GLY A 170 -2.61 -2.57 9.67
N THR A 171 -1.94 -2.52 8.51
CA THR A 171 -0.72 -1.71 8.31
C THR A 171 -0.98 -0.20 8.34
N TYR A 172 -2.21 0.23 8.10
CA TYR A 172 -2.59 1.65 8.11
C TYR A 172 -3.84 1.95 8.97
N GLY A 173 -4.26 1.00 9.78
CA GLY A 173 -5.42 1.15 10.67
C GLY A 173 -6.73 1.39 9.92
N GLY A 174 -6.85 0.84 8.70
CA GLY A 174 -8.04 1.01 7.88
C GLY A 174 -9.22 0.17 8.35
N ASP A 175 -10.44 0.65 8.07
CA ASP A 175 -11.68 -0.10 8.21
C ASP A 175 -12.25 -0.41 6.82
N PRO A 176 -12.64 -1.67 6.52
CA PRO A 176 -13.10 -2.06 5.19
C PRO A 176 -14.37 -1.34 4.74
N GLY A 177 -15.21 -0.88 5.65
CA GLY A 177 -16.44 -0.17 5.35
C GLY A 177 -16.24 1.31 5.04
N THR A 178 -15.08 1.88 5.35
CA THR A 178 -14.81 3.31 5.17
C THR A 178 -13.57 3.63 4.33
N SER A 179 -12.62 2.69 4.26
CA SER A 179 -11.38 2.89 3.51
C SER A 179 -11.55 2.62 2.02
N SER A 180 -11.00 3.50 1.19
CA SER A 180 -11.02 3.35 -0.27
C SER A 180 -10.29 2.10 -0.73
N PHE A 181 -10.87 1.37 -1.68
CA PHE A 181 -10.20 0.23 -2.31
C PHE A 181 -8.91 0.65 -3.05
N GLY A 182 -8.88 1.83 -3.65
CA GLY A 182 -7.68 2.36 -4.29
C GLY A 182 -6.50 2.49 -3.33
N MET A 183 -6.73 2.93 -2.10
CA MET A 183 -5.69 2.99 -1.06
C MET A 183 -5.21 1.58 -0.66
N HIS A 184 -6.15 0.66 -0.44
CA HIS A 184 -5.83 -0.73 -0.13
C HIS A 184 -5.02 -1.40 -1.25
N ALA A 185 -5.43 -1.21 -2.50
CA ALA A 185 -4.73 -1.72 -3.68
C ALA A 185 -3.29 -1.19 -3.79
N MET A 186 -3.09 0.11 -3.56
CA MET A 186 -1.74 0.69 -3.55
C MET A 186 -0.85 0.06 -2.49
N LEU A 187 -1.36 -0.12 -1.27
CA LEU A 187 -0.59 -0.74 -0.19
C LEU A 187 -0.32 -2.23 -0.46
N PHE A 188 -1.27 -2.93 -1.04
CA PHE A 188 -1.10 -4.33 -1.41
C PHE A 188 -0.05 -4.51 -2.52
N ASN A 189 -0.05 -3.61 -3.51
CA ASN A 189 0.92 -3.60 -4.63
C ASN A 189 2.31 -3.09 -4.23
N HIS A 190 2.46 -2.50 -3.04
CA HIS A 190 3.72 -1.89 -2.62
C HIS A 190 4.81 -2.92 -2.28
N TYR A 191 4.46 -4.17 -2.00
CA TYR A 191 5.35 -5.26 -1.61
C TYR A 191 5.43 -6.34 -2.68
#